data_4d920d9de1936833db768ad0486675b4
#
_entry.id   4d920d9de1936833db768ad0486675b4
#
_cell.length_a   1.000
_cell.length_b   1.000
_cell.length_c   1.000
_cell.angle_alpha   90.00
_cell.angle_beta   90.00
_cell.angle_gamma   90.00
#
_symmetry.space_group_name_H-M   'P 1'
#
loop_
_entity.id
_entity.type
_entity.pdbx_description
1 polymer ?
#
loop_
_entity_poly.entity_id
_entity_poly.type
_entity_poly.pdbx_seq_one_letter_code
_entity_poly.pdbx_strand_id
1 'polypeptide(L)'
;MTNSSERVIIPSIFKHIPQLVAGVSTRHGGKSTQAYQTLNLGLHTDDHPDMVQQNLSLFCADLGISPQALARSYQIHGDIIWETKEPGYTSGYDAIIAHAPGIFAGVGIADCCPILLADPVRKTTAAIHAGWKGTVAQIVSKTASAMILQGSHPADILAYIG
;
A
#
# COMPACT_ATOMS: atom_id res chain seq x y z
N MET A 1 4.29 16.48 -20.53
CA MET A 1 4.89 15.95 -19.29
C MET A 1 3.83 16.03 -18.21
N THR A 2 3.19 14.91 -17.87
CA THR A 2 2.18 14.86 -16.79
C THR A 2 2.89 15.07 -15.46
N ASN A 3 2.38 15.98 -14.67
CA ASN A 3 2.97 16.40 -13.39
C ASN A 3 2.91 15.23 -12.39
N SER A 4 4.00 14.92 -11.70
CA SER A 4 4.04 13.87 -10.65
C SER A 4 2.98 14.08 -9.56
N SER A 5 2.56 15.34 -9.34
CA SER A 5 1.51 15.70 -8.39
C SER A 5 0.11 15.17 -8.73
N GLU A 6 -0.12 14.68 -9.94
CA GLU A 6 -1.42 14.12 -10.36
C GLU A 6 -1.54 12.62 -10.08
N ARG A 7 -0.42 11.90 -9.96
CA ARG A 7 -0.41 10.44 -9.80
C ARG A 7 -0.48 9.97 -8.36
N VAL A 8 0.03 10.76 -7.43
CA VAL A 8 0.21 10.32 -6.03
C VAL A 8 -0.39 11.33 -5.07
N ILE A 9 -1.19 10.84 -4.15
CA ILE A 9 -1.64 11.56 -2.96
C ILE A 9 -0.70 11.18 -1.81
N ILE A 10 0.01 12.15 -1.27
CA ILE A 10 0.82 11.96 -0.05
C ILE A 10 -0.06 12.33 1.15
N PRO A 11 -0.39 11.37 2.05
CA PRO A 11 -1.16 11.66 3.24
C PRO A 11 -0.49 12.73 4.12
N SER A 12 -1.24 13.77 4.49
CA SER A 12 -0.68 14.91 5.25
C SER A 12 -0.07 14.51 6.58
N ILE A 13 -0.65 13.49 7.25
CA ILE A 13 -0.18 12.96 8.54
C ILE A 13 1.24 12.36 8.44
N PHE A 14 1.65 11.91 7.27
CA PHE A 14 2.96 11.28 7.04
C PHE A 14 3.99 12.23 6.42
N LYS A 15 3.54 13.37 5.89
CA LYS A 15 4.35 14.27 5.04
C LYS A 15 5.65 14.76 5.67
N HIS A 16 5.67 14.90 6.99
CA HIS A 16 6.80 15.50 7.70
C HIS A 16 7.59 14.49 8.56
N ILE A 17 7.31 13.19 8.38
CA ILE A 17 8.01 12.15 9.12
C ILE A 17 9.29 11.77 8.36
N PRO A 18 10.47 12.00 8.94
CA PRO A 18 11.72 11.67 8.28
C PRO A 18 11.79 10.18 7.90
N GLN A 19 12.27 9.90 6.70
CA GLN A 19 12.47 8.54 6.18
C GLN A 19 11.20 7.70 5.99
N LEU A 20 10.01 8.24 6.23
CA LEU A 20 8.75 7.56 5.91
C LEU A 20 8.32 7.93 4.48
N VAL A 21 8.09 6.92 3.66
CA VAL A 21 7.51 7.06 2.34
C VAL A 21 6.11 6.45 2.37
N ALA A 22 5.11 7.23 2.01
CA ALA A 22 3.74 6.78 1.92
C ALA A 22 3.03 7.51 0.77
N GLY A 23 2.17 6.81 0.06
CA GLY A 23 1.38 7.40 -1.02
C GLY A 23 0.23 6.52 -1.45
N VAL A 24 -0.82 7.17 -1.91
CA VAL A 24 -1.97 6.52 -2.54
C VAL A 24 -2.03 6.95 -3.99
N SER A 25 -2.16 6.01 -4.91
CA SER A 25 -2.26 6.34 -6.34
C SER A 25 -3.61 7.00 -6.65
N THR A 26 -3.59 7.92 -7.60
CA THR A 26 -4.79 8.33 -8.31
C THR A 26 -5.00 7.44 -9.54
N ARG A 27 -6.05 7.69 -10.31
CA ARG A 27 -6.26 7.03 -11.60
C ARG A 27 -5.54 7.70 -12.78
N HIS A 28 -4.85 8.82 -12.55
CA HIS A 28 -4.34 9.69 -13.61
C HIS A 28 -2.86 9.51 -13.91
N GLY A 29 -2.44 9.92 -15.10
CA GLY A 29 -1.03 10.04 -15.48
C GLY A 29 -0.30 8.75 -15.84
N GLY A 30 -1.04 7.64 -16.04
CA GLY A 30 -0.49 6.36 -16.46
C GLY A 30 -0.50 6.13 -17.99
N LYS A 31 -0.34 4.86 -18.36
CA LYS A 31 -0.20 4.38 -19.74
C LYS A 31 -1.38 3.54 -20.22
N SER A 32 -2.21 3.04 -19.31
CA SER A 32 -3.36 2.22 -19.67
C SER A 32 -4.40 3.01 -20.46
N THR A 33 -5.14 2.29 -21.31
CA THR A 33 -6.12 2.87 -22.22
C THR A 33 -7.51 2.28 -21.98
N GLN A 34 -8.51 2.79 -22.68
CA GLN A 34 -9.90 2.31 -22.63
C GLN A 34 -10.46 2.28 -21.19
N ALA A 35 -11.01 1.13 -20.77
CA ALA A 35 -11.64 0.97 -19.46
C ALA A 35 -10.67 1.19 -18.28
N TYR A 36 -9.36 1.05 -18.52
CA TYR A 36 -8.30 1.13 -17.50
C TYR A 36 -7.57 2.47 -17.46
N GLN A 37 -8.10 3.51 -18.12
CA GLN A 37 -7.47 4.86 -18.18
C GLN A 37 -7.31 5.46 -16.78
N THR A 38 -6.07 5.87 -16.42
CA THR A 38 -4.81 5.73 -17.14
C THR A 38 -3.76 5.02 -16.27
N LEU A 39 -3.83 5.12 -14.95
CA LEU A 39 -2.85 4.58 -14.00
C LEU A 39 -3.39 3.30 -13.33
N ASN A 40 -3.74 2.29 -14.12
CA ASN A 40 -4.12 1.01 -13.58
C ASN A 40 -2.88 0.30 -13.00
N LEU A 41 -2.96 -0.10 -11.72
CA LEU A 41 -1.93 -0.83 -10.98
C LEU A 41 -2.36 -2.26 -10.62
N GLY A 42 -3.55 -2.65 -11.07
CA GLY A 42 -4.14 -3.96 -10.79
C GLY A 42 -3.50 -5.07 -11.61
N LEU A 43 -2.85 -6.02 -10.96
CA LEU A 43 -2.16 -7.15 -11.60
C LEU A 43 -3.14 -8.20 -12.17
N HIS A 44 -4.38 -8.20 -11.70
CA HIS A 44 -5.39 -9.21 -12.04
C HIS A 44 -6.60 -8.55 -12.70
N THR A 45 -6.31 -7.72 -13.68
CA THR A 45 -7.30 -7.08 -14.57
C THR A 45 -7.05 -7.55 -16.01
N ASP A 46 -8.00 -7.34 -16.91
CA ASP A 46 -7.85 -7.64 -18.33
C ASP A 46 -7.05 -6.56 -19.10
N ASP A 47 -6.36 -5.68 -18.38
CA ASP A 47 -5.45 -4.70 -18.97
C ASP A 47 -4.16 -5.35 -19.45
N HIS A 48 -3.46 -4.70 -20.36
CA HIS A 48 -2.21 -5.21 -20.90
C HIS A 48 -1.13 -5.24 -19.79
N PRO A 49 -0.52 -6.41 -19.49
CA PRO A 49 0.42 -6.55 -18.36
C PRO A 49 1.59 -5.56 -18.41
N ASP A 50 2.12 -5.25 -19.60
CA ASP A 50 3.22 -4.30 -19.75
C ASP A 50 2.79 -2.87 -19.37
N MET A 51 1.54 -2.48 -19.62
CA MET A 51 1.01 -1.17 -19.21
C MET A 51 0.91 -1.08 -17.69
N VAL A 52 0.41 -2.14 -17.05
CA VAL A 52 0.34 -2.23 -15.58
C VAL A 52 1.73 -2.14 -14.96
N GLN A 53 2.72 -2.83 -15.54
CA GLN A 53 4.09 -2.80 -15.05
C GLN A 53 4.74 -1.42 -15.24
N GLN A 54 4.50 -0.75 -16.37
CA GLN A 54 4.95 0.63 -16.60
C GLN A 54 4.28 1.60 -15.63
N ASN A 55 2.99 1.47 -15.38
CA ASN A 55 2.26 2.27 -14.40
C ASN A 55 2.83 2.10 -13.00
N LEU A 56 3.10 0.87 -12.60
CA LEU A 56 3.73 0.59 -11.31
C LEU A 56 5.09 1.26 -11.19
N SER A 57 5.89 1.21 -12.25
CA SER A 57 7.21 1.87 -12.30
C SER A 57 7.08 3.39 -12.17
N LEU A 58 6.09 4.00 -12.82
CA LEU A 58 5.80 5.43 -12.71
C LEU A 58 5.40 5.81 -11.28
N PHE A 59 4.47 5.06 -10.68
CA PHE A 59 4.02 5.30 -9.31
C PHE A 59 5.16 5.18 -8.29
N CYS A 60 5.98 4.14 -8.41
CA CYS A 60 7.14 3.93 -7.55
C CYS A 60 8.19 5.02 -7.73
N ALA A 61 8.44 5.45 -8.97
CA ALA A 61 9.38 6.55 -9.25
C ALA A 61 8.95 7.88 -8.62
N ASP A 62 7.66 8.19 -8.62
CA ASP A 62 7.13 9.39 -7.96
C ASP A 62 7.29 9.35 -6.44
N LEU A 63 7.33 8.16 -5.84
CA LEU A 63 7.60 7.94 -4.43
C LEU A 63 9.10 7.82 -4.11
N GLY A 64 9.96 7.80 -5.13
CA GLY A 64 11.40 7.58 -4.95
C GLY A 64 11.77 6.18 -4.49
N ILE A 65 10.95 5.17 -4.79
CA ILE A 65 11.17 3.77 -4.41
C ILE A 65 11.32 2.87 -5.63
N SER A 66 11.90 1.68 -5.43
CA SER A 66 11.98 0.65 -6.45
C SER A 66 10.74 -0.26 -6.40
N PRO A 67 10.14 -0.64 -7.56
CA PRO A 67 9.08 -1.65 -7.60
C PRO A 67 9.50 -2.99 -6.96
N GLN A 68 10.78 -3.34 -7.01
CA GLN A 68 11.34 -4.55 -6.42
C GLN A 68 11.40 -4.50 -4.89
N ALA A 69 11.26 -3.33 -4.29
CA ALA A 69 11.20 -3.16 -2.84
C ALA A 69 9.78 -3.30 -2.26
N LEU A 70 8.78 -3.54 -3.11
CA LEU A 70 7.40 -3.73 -2.67
C LEU A 70 7.16 -5.15 -2.13
N ALA A 71 6.44 -5.22 -1.03
CA ALA A 71 5.77 -6.41 -0.53
C ALA A 71 4.27 -6.30 -0.86
N ARG A 72 3.74 -7.21 -1.67
CA ARG A 72 2.35 -7.21 -2.13
C ARG A 72 1.73 -8.61 -2.08
N SER A 73 0.42 -8.68 -2.05
CA SER A 73 -0.33 -9.94 -2.05
C SER A 73 -1.47 -9.91 -3.06
N TYR A 74 -1.81 -11.08 -3.59
CA TYR A 74 -3.14 -11.30 -4.17
C TYR A 74 -4.16 -11.32 -3.04
N GLN A 75 -4.97 -10.28 -2.95
CA GLN A 75 -5.94 -10.06 -1.89
C GLN A 75 -7.20 -10.88 -2.13
N ILE A 76 -7.77 -11.44 -1.07
CA ILE A 76 -8.93 -12.32 -1.13
C ILE A 76 -10.17 -11.75 -0.40
N HIS A 77 -10.12 -10.47 -0.03
CA HIS A 77 -11.13 -9.78 0.77
C HIS A 77 -11.31 -10.43 2.16
N GLY A 78 -10.22 -10.93 2.73
CA GLY A 78 -10.15 -11.56 4.04
C GLY A 78 -9.64 -10.60 5.12
N ASP A 79 -9.06 -11.20 6.16
CA ASP A 79 -8.50 -10.47 7.31
C ASP A 79 -7.14 -11.03 7.76
N ILE A 80 -6.50 -11.80 6.87
CA ILE A 80 -5.19 -12.39 7.15
C ILE A 80 -4.10 -11.38 6.87
N ILE A 81 -3.11 -11.33 7.76
CA ILE A 81 -2.01 -10.37 7.76
C ILE A 81 -0.72 -11.09 7.36
N TRP A 82 0.03 -10.54 6.45
CA TRP A 82 1.40 -10.95 6.15
C TRP A 82 2.39 -10.02 6.82
N GLU A 83 3.18 -10.56 7.74
CA GLU A 83 4.31 -9.85 8.34
C GLU A 83 5.59 -10.22 7.61
N THR A 84 6.36 -9.23 7.17
CA THR A 84 7.56 -9.50 6.37
C THR A 84 8.74 -8.59 6.71
N LYS A 85 9.95 -9.11 6.46
CA LYS A 85 11.22 -8.38 6.47
C LYS A 85 11.89 -8.38 5.09
N GLU A 86 11.17 -8.87 4.08
CA GLU A 86 11.66 -8.97 2.70
C GLU A 86 10.56 -8.52 1.73
N PRO A 87 10.92 -7.90 0.60
CA PRO A 87 9.96 -7.60 -0.46
C PRO A 87 9.50 -8.89 -1.14
N GLY A 88 8.42 -8.83 -1.88
CA GLY A 88 7.95 -9.97 -2.65
C GLY A 88 6.48 -9.92 -2.99
N TYR A 89 6.02 -10.98 -3.64
CA TYR A 89 4.62 -11.17 -4.00
C TYR A 89 4.13 -12.54 -3.50
N THR A 90 3.01 -12.53 -2.80
CA THR A 90 2.37 -13.74 -2.27
C THR A 90 0.87 -13.71 -2.54
N SER A 91 0.07 -14.56 -1.90
CA SER A 91 -1.38 -14.58 -2.05
C SER A 91 -2.08 -14.87 -0.72
N GLY A 92 -3.35 -14.41 -0.60
CA GLY A 92 -4.22 -14.74 0.52
C GLY A 92 -4.19 -13.73 1.66
N TYR A 93 -3.50 -12.60 1.50
CA TYR A 93 -3.35 -11.59 2.55
C TYR A 93 -3.97 -10.27 2.12
N ASP A 94 -4.74 -9.66 3.01
CA ASP A 94 -5.38 -8.36 2.80
C ASP A 94 -4.75 -7.23 3.64
N ALA A 95 -3.80 -7.56 4.50
CA ALA A 95 -2.93 -6.62 5.16
C ALA A 95 -1.47 -7.08 5.10
N ILE A 96 -0.55 -6.14 5.02
CA ILE A 96 0.89 -6.41 4.99
C ILE A 96 1.56 -5.50 6.00
N ILE A 97 2.38 -6.06 6.89
CA ILE A 97 3.22 -5.31 7.82
C ILE A 97 4.68 -5.47 7.39
N ALA A 98 5.36 -4.36 7.13
CA ALA A 98 6.78 -4.34 6.81
C ALA A 98 7.57 -3.90 8.05
N HIS A 99 8.49 -4.75 8.50
CA HIS A 99 9.28 -4.58 9.72
C HIS A 99 10.72 -4.11 9.48
N ALA A 100 11.10 -3.83 8.24
CA ALA A 100 12.47 -3.43 7.92
C ALA A 100 12.50 -2.20 7.01
N PRO A 101 13.45 -1.28 7.20
CA PRO A 101 13.68 -0.18 6.28
C PRO A 101 13.98 -0.68 4.86
N GLY A 102 13.50 0.06 3.86
CA GLY A 102 13.69 -0.28 2.45
C GLY A 102 12.69 -1.28 1.89
N ILE A 103 11.72 -1.75 2.70
CA ILE A 103 10.59 -2.57 2.28
C ILE A 103 9.31 -1.75 2.36
N PHE A 104 8.49 -1.81 1.33
CA PHE A 104 7.26 -1.02 1.23
C PHE A 104 6.06 -1.94 1.12
N ALA A 105 5.21 -1.93 2.14
CA ALA A 105 3.93 -2.63 2.10
C ALA A 105 2.99 -1.96 1.09
N GLY A 106 2.38 -2.73 0.20
CA GLY A 106 1.47 -2.23 -0.81
C GLY A 106 0.25 -3.10 -1.01
N VAL A 107 -0.93 -2.48 -1.02
CA VAL A 107 -2.21 -3.11 -1.35
C VAL A 107 -2.84 -2.46 -2.57
N GLY A 108 -3.53 -3.25 -3.39
CA GLY A 108 -4.32 -2.76 -4.51
C GLY A 108 -5.76 -2.50 -4.07
N ILE A 109 -6.33 -1.41 -4.55
CA ILE A 109 -7.74 -1.07 -4.31
C ILE A 109 -8.38 -0.56 -5.60
N ALA A 110 -9.68 -0.74 -5.73
CA ALA A 110 -10.51 -0.07 -6.71
C ALA A 110 -11.55 0.81 -6.00
N ASP A 111 -12.36 0.22 -5.15
CA ASP A 111 -13.47 0.84 -4.42
C ASP A 111 -13.47 0.53 -2.91
N CYS A 112 -12.62 -0.42 -2.47
CA CYS A 112 -12.42 -0.70 -1.06
C CYS A 112 -11.56 0.39 -0.39
N CYS A 113 -11.61 0.49 0.93
CA CYS A 113 -10.89 1.49 1.69
C CYS A 113 -9.42 1.11 1.89
N PRO A 114 -8.44 1.90 1.42
CA PRO A 114 -7.04 1.72 1.78
C PRO A 114 -6.77 2.33 3.15
N ILE A 115 -6.08 1.58 4.01
CA ILE A 115 -5.63 2.10 5.29
C ILE A 115 -4.12 1.91 5.40
N LEU A 116 -3.43 2.98 5.77
CA LEU A 116 -1.99 2.95 6.00
C LEU A 116 -1.71 3.21 7.47
N LEU A 117 -0.90 2.36 8.09
CA LEU A 117 -0.41 2.55 9.45
C LEU A 117 1.11 2.75 9.41
N ALA A 118 1.61 3.62 10.30
CA ALA A 118 3.04 3.82 10.47
C ALA A 118 3.38 4.06 11.94
N ASP A 119 4.39 3.37 12.42
CA ASP A 119 5.08 3.65 13.68
C ASP A 119 6.48 4.17 13.36
N PRO A 120 6.70 5.51 13.43
CA PRO A 120 8.00 6.10 13.13
C PRO A 120 9.10 5.72 14.12
N VAL A 121 8.72 5.40 15.37
CA VAL A 121 9.67 5.03 16.43
C VAL A 121 10.24 3.65 16.18
N ARG A 122 9.38 2.68 15.86
CA ARG A 122 9.78 1.30 15.54
C ARG A 122 10.17 1.11 14.08
N LYS A 123 9.92 2.10 13.22
CA LYS A 123 10.12 2.04 11.76
C LYS A 123 9.36 0.87 11.12
N THR A 124 8.15 0.65 11.61
CA THR A 124 7.23 -0.40 11.12
C THR A 124 6.08 0.28 10.39
N THR A 125 5.71 -0.26 9.24
CA THR A 125 4.61 0.27 8.43
C THR A 125 3.66 -0.84 8.04
N ALA A 126 2.38 -0.49 7.79
CA ALA A 126 1.42 -1.43 7.25
C ALA A 126 0.55 -0.80 6.17
N ALA A 127 0.17 -1.62 5.20
CA ALA A 127 -0.86 -1.31 4.20
C ALA A 127 -1.98 -2.34 4.31
N ILE A 128 -3.23 -1.88 4.35
CA ILE A 128 -4.41 -2.69 4.63
C ILE A 128 -5.46 -2.44 3.55
N HIS A 129 -5.94 -3.51 2.96
CA HIS A 129 -7.12 -3.53 2.12
C HIS A 129 -8.35 -3.81 2.98
N ALA A 130 -9.08 -2.76 3.36
CA ALA A 130 -10.28 -2.88 4.16
C ALA A 130 -11.53 -2.97 3.26
N GLY A 131 -11.74 -4.12 2.64
CA GLY A 131 -13.00 -4.48 2.02
C GLY A 131 -14.07 -4.75 3.10
N TRP A 132 -15.35 -4.86 2.71
CA TRP A 132 -16.44 -5.01 3.69
C TRP A 132 -16.27 -6.24 4.60
N LYS A 133 -15.81 -7.38 4.06
CA LYS A 133 -15.56 -8.60 4.85
C LYS A 133 -14.43 -8.41 5.85
N GLY A 134 -13.29 -7.85 5.40
CA GLY A 134 -12.15 -7.53 6.25
C GLY A 134 -12.51 -6.52 7.35
N THR A 135 -13.35 -5.52 7.02
CA THR A 135 -13.85 -4.53 7.98
C THR A 135 -14.71 -5.19 9.06
N VAL A 136 -15.67 -6.05 8.70
CA VAL A 136 -16.48 -6.82 9.65
C VAL A 136 -15.60 -7.74 10.51
N ALA A 137 -14.58 -8.35 9.90
CA ALA A 137 -13.61 -9.19 10.60
C ALA A 137 -12.54 -8.40 11.38
N GLN A 138 -12.64 -7.05 11.42
CA GLN A 138 -11.76 -6.14 12.18
C GLN A 138 -10.29 -6.18 11.73
N ILE A 139 -10.02 -6.26 10.42
CA ILE A 139 -8.66 -6.35 9.87
C ILE A 139 -7.74 -5.23 10.36
N VAL A 140 -8.25 -3.99 10.51
CA VAL A 140 -7.47 -2.83 10.98
C VAL A 140 -7.04 -3.03 12.43
N SER A 141 -7.97 -3.41 13.32
CA SER A 141 -7.68 -3.67 14.73
C SER A 141 -6.69 -4.83 14.89
N LYS A 142 -6.85 -5.88 14.08
CA LYS A 142 -5.92 -7.03 14.06
C LYS A 142 -4.52 -6.60 13.62
N THR A 143 -4.42 -5.77 12.58
CA THR A 143 -3.13 -5.27 12.09
C THR A 143 -2.45 -4.37 13.11
N ALA A 144 -3.19 -3.44 13.73
CA ALA A 144 -2.65 -2.59 14.80
C ALA A 144 -2.20 -3.43 16.00
N SER A 145 -3.00 -4.44 16.41
CA SER A 145 -2.64 -5.36 17.49
C SER A 145 -1.36 -6.16 17.16
N ALA A 146 -1.19 -6.62 15.92
CA ALA A 146 0.02 -7.29 15.49
C ALA A 146 1.25 -6.37 15.60
N MET A 147 1.14 -5.09 15.17
CA MET A 147 2.22 -4.10 15.35
C MET A 147 2.55 -3.90 16.85
N ILE A 148 1.53 -3.82 17.72
CA ILE A 148 1.71 -3.66 19.17
C ILE A 148 2.42 -4.89 19.78
N LEU A 149 2.03 -6.09 19.38
CA LEU A 149 2.69 -7.33 19.82
C LEU A 149 4.17 -7.39 19.42
N GLN A 150 4.53 -6.74 18.30
CA GLN A 150 5.91 -6.59 17.84
C GLN A 150 6.64 -5.40 18.48
N GLY A 151 6.02 -4.70 19.43
CA GLY A 151 6.63 -3.68 20.25
C GLY A 151 6.32 -2.23 19.88
N SER A 152 5.37 -1.98 18.98
CA SER A 152 4.84 -0.64 18.75
C SER A 152 4.02 -0.18 19.96
N HIS A 153 4.14 1.08 20.33
CA HIS A 153 3.27 1.67 21.34
C HIS A 153 2.01 2.24 20.64
N PRO A 154 0.80 2.03 21.15
CA PRO A 154 -0.44 2.52 20.49
C PRO A 154 -0.43 4.02 20.17
N ALA A 155 0.18 4.83 21.04
CA ALA A 155 0.26 6.29 20.85
C ALA A 155 1.24 6.71 19.73
N ASP A 156 2.13 5.83 19.29
CA ASP A 156 3.10 6.09 18.22
C ASP A 156 2.60 5.63 16.85
N ILE A 157 1.49 4.87 16.81
CA ILE A 157 0.90 4.39 15.55
C ILE A 157 0.03 5.49 14.96
N LEU A 158 0.46 6.01 13.83
CA LEU A 158 -0.28 6.95 13.02
C LEU A 158 -1.09 6.19 11.97
N ALA A 159 -2.29 6.66 11.68
CA ALA A 159 -3.20 6.04 10.71
C ALA A 159 -3.68 7.05 9.67
N TYR A 160 -3.73 6.61 8.41
CA TYR A 160 -4.41 7.29 7.32
C TYR A 160 -5.50 6.36 6.79
N ILE A 161 -6.69 6.91 6.58
CA ILE A 161 -7.84 6.25 5.96
C ILE A 161 -8.11 6.98 4.65
N GLY A 162 -8.05 6.26 3.51
CA GLY A 162 -8.21 6.80 2.17
C GLY A 162 -9.62 6.73 1.62
#